data_19c1c64f175adf5e74b77b2ca355d397
#
_entry.id   19c1c64f175adf5e74b77b2ca355d397
#
_cell.length_a   1.000
_cell.length_b   1.000
_cell.length_c   1.000
_cell.angle_alpha   90.00
_cell.angle_beta   90.00
_cell.angle_gamma   90.00
#
_symmetry.space_group_name_H-M   'P 1'
#
loop_
_entity.id
_entity.type
_entity.pdbx_description
1 polymer ?
#
loop_
_entity_poly.entity_id
_entity_poly.type
_entity_poly.pdbx_seq_one_letter_code
_entity_poly.pdbx_strand_id
1 'polypeptide(L)'
;AELTGRANSLAVQFDRVCGVLSDLGYMHGDELSDAGRMLRRIYNELDLVAAECIRRDVFAGLEAPQLAAVLSSLLYESRPSRDLRHPRMPDAASEAAQQQLRTVWREVGALERNHRRDRGREPDIGFAEAAWRWANGQELAKVLRVSGLPAGDFVRWVRQVVDLAGQIATAAGPGDLRRTCREAMDLMRRGVVDADLDED
;
A
#
# COMPACT_ATOMS: atom_id res chain seq x y z
N ALA A 1 2.09 -0.07 40.25
CA ALA A 1 3.08 0.80 39.58
C ALA A 1 3.28 0.48 38.09
N GLU A 2 3.30 -0.80 37.70
CA GLU A 2 3.53 -1.22 36.30
C GLU A 2 2.34 -0.92 35.36
N LEU A 3 1.10 -1.11 35.82
CA LEU A 3 -0.12 -0.81 35.05
C LEU A 3 -0.29 0.69 34.79
N THR A 4 0.08 1.53 35.74
CA THR A 4 0.02 3.00 35.61
C THR A 4 1.07 3.52 34.62
N GLY A 5 2.26 2.93 34.59
CA GLY A 5 3.31 3.25 33.63
C GLY A 5 2.94 2.88 32.20
N ARG A 6 2.30 1.73 31.98
CA ARG A 6 1.82 1.29 30.66
C ARG A 6 0.67 2.14 30.14
N ALA A 7 -0.30 2.49 31.00
CA ALA A 7 -1.41 3.36 30.63
C ALA A 7 -0.91 4.76 30.24
N ASN A 8 0.06 5.31 30.95
CA ASN A 8 0.66 6.61 30.63
C ASN A 8 1.45 6.56 29.30
N SER A 9 2.13 5.45 29.00
CA SER A 9 2.82 5.23 27.72
C SER A 9 1.86 5.17 26.53
N LEU A 10 0.71 4.49 26.69
CA LEU A 10 -0.32 4.39 25.65
C LEU A 10 -0.99 5.75 25.38
N ALA A 11 -1.31 6.52 26.43
CA ALA A 11 -1.87 7.86 26.27
C ALA A 11 -0.92 8.79 25.51
N VAL A 12 0.37 8.78 25.85
CA VAL A 12 1.39 9.56 25.14
C VAL A 12 1.52 9.13 23.68
N GLN A 13 1.47 7.83 23.37
CA GLN A 13 1.49 7.35 22.01
C GLN A 13 0.25 7.77 21.22
N PHE A 14 -0.92 7.70 21.84
CA PHE A 14 -2.18 8.14 21.26
C PHE A 14 -2.14 9.65 20.92
N ASP A 15 -1.69 10.49 21.83
CA ASP A 15 -1.55 11.93 21.62
C ASP A 15 -0.62 12.25 20.44
N ARG A 16 0.47 11.50 20.29
CA ARG A 16 1.39 11.65 19.15
C ARG A 16 0.72 11.28 17.81
N VAL A 17 -0.08 10.22 17.79
CA VAL A 17 -0.86 9.84 16.59
C VAL A 17 -1.86 10.94 16.26
N CYS A 18 -2.64 11.41 17.24
CA CYS A 18 -3.61 12.48 17.06
C CYS A 18 -2.94 13.77 16.55
N GLY A 19 -1.73 14.09 17.02
CA GLY A 19 -0.96 15.23 16.53
C GLY A 19 -0.65 15.12 15.04
N VAL A 20 -0.14 13.98 14.57
CA VAL A 20 0.12 13.72 13.14
C VAL A 20 -1.17 13.83 12.32
N LEU A 21 -2.25 13.20 12.78
CA LEU A 21 -3.54 13.21 12.09
C LEU A 21 -4.15 14.61 12.01
N SER A 22 -4.00 15.41 13.06
CA SER A 22 -4.48 16.80 13.09
C SER A 22 -3.69 17.68 12.13
N ASP A 23 -2.36 17.57 12.11
CA ASP A 23 -1.50 18.34 11.20
C ASP A 23 -1.80 18.03 9.72
N LEU A 24 -2.16 16.79 9.40
CA LEU A 24 -2.56 16.37 8.06
C LEU A 24 -4.04 16.62 7.75
N GLY A 25 -4.83 17.12 8.72
CA GLY A 25 -6.24 17.43 8.54
C GLY A 25 -7.16 16.21 8.50
N TYR A 26 -6.74 15.10 9.11
CA TYR A 26 -7.60 13.90 9.29
C TYR A 26 -8.52 14.01 10.50
N MET A 27 -8.19 14.88 11.45
CA MET A 27 -9.02 15.19 12.63
C MET A 27 -9.01 16.69 12.89
N HIS A 28 -10.08 17.15 13.58
CA HIS A 28 -10.22 18.46 14.16
C HIS A 28 -10.71 18.29 15.61
N GLY A 29 -9.83 18.48 16.58
CA GLY A 29 -10.10 18.04 17.96
C GLY A 29 -10.33 16.54 18.02
N ASP A 30 -11.46 16.10 18.56
CA ASP A 30 -11.82 14.68 18.69
C ASP A 30 -12.66 14.16 17.51
N GLU A 31 -12.93 14.98 16.52
CA GLU A 31 -13.78 14.62 15.38
C GLU A 31 -12.95 14.27 14.13
N LEU A 32 -13.37 13.20 13.43
CA LEU A 32 -12.79 12.83 12.14
C LEU A 32 -13.33 13.74 11.02
N SER A 33 -12.42 14.28 10.22
CA SER A 33 -12.74 14.93 8.95
C SER A 33 -13.20 13.90 7.89
N ASP A 34 -13.58 14.34 6.70
CA ASP A 34 -13.84 13.46 5.55
C ASP A 34 -12.59 12.64 5.19
N ALA A 35 -11.41 13.27 5.25
CA ALA A 35 -10.15 12.56 5.07
C ALA A 35 -9.92 11.50 6.15
N GLY A 36 -10.26 11.78 7.41
CA GLY A 36 -10.18 10.79 8.50
C GLY A 36 -11.14 9.62 8.28
N ARG A 37 -12.33 9.88 7.79
CA ARG A 37 -13.29 8.83 7.41
C ARG A 37 -12.80 7.98 6.23
N MET A 38 -12.07 8.56 5.30
CA MET A 38 -11.40 7.87 4.21
C MET A 38 -10.27 6.97 4.74
N LEU A 39 -9.37 7.51 5.57
CA LEU A 39 -8.25 6.77 6.16
C LEU A 39 -8.70 5.52 6.91
N ARG A 40 -9.80 5.59 7.66
CA ARG A 40 -10.37 4.44 8.38
C ARG A 40 -10.71 3.22 7.50
N ARG A 41 -10.71 3.35 6.18
CA ARG A 41 -11.01 2.28 5.23
C ARG A 41 -9.78 1.58 4.69
N ILE A 42 -8.59 2.02 5.13
CA ILE A 42 -7.31 1.48 4.70
C ILE A 42 -6.65 0.79 5.90
N TYR A 43 -6.39 -0.50 5.77
CA TYR A 43 -5.79 -1.33 6.80
C TYR A 43 -4.42 -1.82 6.31
N ASN A 44 -3.41 -0.97 6.44
CA ASN A 44 -2.05 -1.24 6.01
C ASN A 44 -1.06 -0.55 6.95
N GLU A 45 0.14 -1.06 7.07
CA GLU A 45 1.21 -0.41 7.83
C GLU A 45 1.54 1.01 7.31
N LEU A 46 1.40 1.22 5.99
CA LEU A 46 1.58 2.51 5.33
C LEU A 46 0.23 3.16 4.95
N ASP A 47 -0.80 2.97 5.77
CA ASP A 47 -2.15 3.47 5.53
C ASP A 47 -2.21 4.99 5.32
N LEU A 48 -1.47 5.73 6.13
CA LEU A 48 -1.39 7.18 6.04
C LEU A 48 -0.71 7.65 4.74
N VAL A 49 0.33 6.93 4.29
CA VAL A 49 0.98 7.18 3.00
C VAL A 49 0.00 6.89 1.85
N ALA A 50 -0.71 5.77 1.90
CA ALA A 50 -1.71 5.41 0.90
C ALA A 50 -2.85 6.45 0.85
N ALA A 51 -3.35 6.90 1.99
CA ALA A 51 -4.39 7.93 2.08
C ALA A 51 -3.92 9.28 1.52
N GLU A 52 -2.70 9.71 1.83
CA GLU A 52 -2.11 10.91 1.25
C GLU A 52 -1.88 10.78 -0.26
N CYS A 53 -1.51 9.60 -0.76
CA CYS A 53 -1.42 9.35 -2.20
C CYS A 53 -2.79 9.50 -2.89
N ILE A 54 -3.89 9.03 -2.28
CA ILE A 54 -5.25 9.25 -2.80
C ILE A 54 -5.57 10.76 -2.84
N ARG A 55 -5.33 11.48 -1.76
CA ARG A 55 -5.63 12.92 -1.65
C ARG A 55 -4.85 13.79 -2.62
N ARG A 56 -3.69 13.32 -3.04
CA ARG A 56 -2.77 14.05 -3.95
C ARG A 56 -2.80 13.52 -5.37
N ASP A 57 -3.79 12.69 -5.70
CA ASP A 57 -3.97 12.09 -7.03
C ASP A 57 -2.73 11.36 -7.58
N VAL A 58 -1.91 10.77 -6.71
CA VAL A 58 -0.67 10.06 -7.09
C VAL A 58 -0.98 8.87 -8.02
N PHE A 59 -2.15 8.27 -7.87
CA PHE A 59 -2.60 7.13 -8.67
C PHE A 59 -3.39 7.52 -9.93
N ALA A 60 -3.59 8.83 -10.17
CA ALA A 60 -4.36 9.31 -11.31
C ALA A 60 -3.70 8.94 -12.65
N GLY A 61 -4.52 8.49 -13.60
CA GLY A 61 -4.06 8.15 -14.96
C GLY A 61 -3.28 6.84 -15.09
N LEU A 62 -3.08 6.10 -13.99
CA LEU A 62 -2.51 4.77 -14.06
C LEU A 62 -3.50 3.77 -14.66
N GLU A 63 -3.01 2.89 -15.53
CA GLU A 63 -3.73 1.68 -15.93
C GLU A 63 -3.73 0.65 -14.79
N ALA A 64 -4.67 -0.30 -14.84
CA ALA A 64 -4.83 -1.29 -13.78
C ALA A 64 -3.56 -2.12 -13.46
N PRO A 65 -2.77 -2.60 -14.44
CA PRO A 65 -1.49 -3.27 -14.16
C PRO A 65 -0.43 -2.36 -13.53
N GLN A 66 -0.40 -1.09 -13.93
CA GLN A 66 0.51 -0.08 -13.35
C GLN A 66 0.15 0.21 -11.90
N LEU A 67 -1.15 0.36 -11.63
CA LEU A 67 -1.66 0.54 -10.27
C LEU A 67 -1.30 -0.65 -9.39
N ALA A 68 -1.49 -1.89 -9.85
CA ALA A 68 -1.10 -3.09 -9.11
C ALA A 68 0.40 -3.09 -8.75
N ALA A 69 1.28 -2.69 -9.68
CA ALA A 69 2.71 -2.55 -9.42
C ALA A 69 3.02 -1.51 -8.35
N VAL A 70 2.40 -0.33 -8.42
CA VAL A 70 2.62 0.75 -7.44
C VAL A 70 2.09 0.35 -6.06
N LEU A 71 0.87 -0.21 -5.97
CA LEU A 71 0.28 -0.66 -4.72
C LEU A 71 1.09 -1.76 -4.04
N SER A 72 1.72 -2.63 -4.82
CA SER A 72 2.57 -3.70 -4.27
C SER A 72 3.72 -3.14 -3.42
N SER A 73 4.22 -1.95 -3.72
CA SER A 73 5.31 -1.32 -2.97
C SER A 73 4.92 -0.92 -1.55
N LEU A 74 3.64 -0.70 -1.30
CA LEU A 74 3.09 -0.42 0.03
C LEU A 74 2.97 -1.66 0.92
N LEU A 75 3.09 -2.85 0.34
CA LEU A 75 2.84 -4.13 0.99
C LEU A 75 4.10 -4.97 1.13
N TYR A 76 4.85 -5.06 0.02
CA TYR A 76 5.97 -5.99 -0.09
C TYR A 76 7.15 -5.57 0.79
N GLU A 77 7.83 -6.56 1.31
CA GLU A 77 9.08 -6.40 2.03
C GLU A 77 10.07 -7.45 1.54
N SER A 78 11.15 -6.98 0.92
CA SER A 78 12.22 -7.83 0.41
C SER A 78 12.96 -8.51 1.56
N ARG A 79 13.15 -9.81 1.45
CA ARG A 79 14.08 -10.50 2.35
C ARG A 79 15.52 -10.13 1.95
N PRO A 80 16.44 -10.02 2.91
CA PRO A 80 17.85 -9.85 2.60
C PRO A 80 18.29 -10.99 1.67
N SER A 81 18.67 -10.65 0.45
CA SER A 81 19.12 -11.61 -0.57
C SER A 81 20.51 -11.23 -1.07
N ARG A 82 21.31 -12.24 -1.41
CA ARG A 82 22.58 -12.05 -2.13
C ARG A 82 22.35 -11.84 -3.63
N ASP A 83 21.11 -11.83 -4.09
CA ASP A 83 20.76 -11.62 -5.48
C ASP A 83 20.99 -10.14 -5.86
N LEU A 84 21.86 -9.91 -6.83
CA LEU A 84 22.27 -8.59 -7.31
C LEU A 84 21.21 -7.92 -8.22
N ARG A 85 20.00 -8.50 -8.34
CA ARG A 85 18.94 -7.90 -9.12
C ARG A 85 18.47 -6.61 -8.45
N HIS A 86 18.57 -5.51 -9.18
CA HIS A 86 18.02 -4.24 -8.75
C HIS A 86 16.55 -4.17 -9.22
N PRO A 87 15.57 -4.19 -8.30
CA PRO A 87 14.17 -4.05 -8.65
C PRO A 87 13.93 -2.69 -9.30
N ARG A 88 13.04 -2.64 -10.28
CA ARG A 88 12.63 -1.43 -10.99
C ARG A 88 11.14 -1.47 -11.28
N MET A 89 10.56 -0.29 -11.47
CA MET A 89 9.19 -0.20 -11.92
C MET A 89 9.08 -0.62 -13.41
N PRO A 90 7.92 -1.17 -13.83
CA PRO A 90 7.78 -1.77 -15.15
C PRO A 90 7.80 -0.76 -16.31
N ASP A 91 7.38 0.48 -16.07
CA ASP A 91 7.29 1.53 -17.08
C ASP A 91 7.42 2.94 -16.49
N ALA A 92 7.45 3.95 -17.39
CA ALA A 92 7.66 5.34 -16.99
C ALA A 92 6.49 5.92 -16.16
N ALA A 93 5.24 5.50 -16.41
CA ALA A 93 4.09 5.99 -15.68
C ALA A 93 4.07 5.48 -14.24
N SER A 94 4.28 4.17 -14.06
CA SER A 94 4.40 3.57 -12.73
C SER A 94 5.64 4.07 -11.96
N GLU A 95 6.77 4.31 -12.66
CA GLU A 95 7.96 4.92 -12.06
C GLU A 95 7.68 6.33 -11.55
N ALA A 96 6.99 7.18 -12.34
CA ALA A 96 6.63 8.53 -11.93
C ALA A 96 5.70 8.53 -10.70
N ALA A 97 4.69 7.66 -10.69
CA ALA A 97 3.81 7.49 -9.53
C ALA A 97 4.57 6.99 -8.30
N GLN A 98 5.49 6.05 -8.46
CA GLN A 98 6.33 5.55 -7.37
C GLN A 98 7.25 6.63 -6.79
N GLN A 99 7.80 7.52 -7.62
CA GLN A 99 8.60 8.65 -7.15
C GLN A 99 7.76 9.63 -6.33
N GLN A 100 6.52 9.93 -6.76
CA GLN A 100 5.58 10.74 -5.99
C GLN A 100 5.22 10.08 -4.67
N LEU A 101 4.90 8.79 -4.67
CA LEU A 101 4.61 8.00 -3.47
C LEU A 101 5.79 8.05 -2.47
N ARG A 102 7.03 7.91 -2.93
CA ARG A 102 8.21 8.04 -2.07
C ARG A 102 8.39 9.45 -1.52
N THR A 103 7.97 10.46 -2.24
CA THR A 103 7.97 11.84 -1.75
C THR A 103 6.94 11.99 -0.62
N VAL A 104 5.71 11.51 -0.82
CA VAL A 104 4.67 11.46 0.22
C VAL A 104 5.17 10.73 1.47
N TRP A 105 5.77 9.54 1.31
CA TRP A 105 6.33 8.77 2.42
C TRP A 105 7.41 9.54 3.20
N ARG A 106 8.29 10.30 2.51
CA ARG A 106 9.29 11.14 3.17
C ARG A 106 8.67 12.28 3.97
N GLU A 107 7.64 12.93 3.44
CA GLU A 107 6.94 14.03 4.09
C GLU A 107 6.15 13.55 5.31
N VAL A 108 5.37 12.47 5.16
CA VAL A 108 4.66 11.83 6.29
C VAL A 108 5.66 11.41 7.36
N GLY A 109 6.75 10.74 7.00
CA GLY A 109 7.77 10.32 7.95
C GLY A 109 8.51 11.48 8.62
N ALA A 110 8.64 12.65 7.97
CA ALA A 110 9.17 13.84 8.61
C ALA A 110 8.20 14.36 9.68
N LEU A 111 6.91 14.38 9.38
CA LEU A 111 5.88 14.80 10.31
C LEU A 111 5.77 13.84 11.52
N GLU A 112 5.81 12.53 11.27
CA GLU A 112 5.83 11.51 12.34
C GLU A 112 6.99 11.75 13.31
N ARG A 113 8.20 12.03 12.80
CA ARG A 113 9.36 12.35 13.64
C ARG A 113 9.17 13.63 14.46
N ASN A 114 8.52 14.66 13.90
CA ASN A 114 8.20 15.88 14.65
C ASN A 114 7.30 15.59 15.85
N HIS A 115 6.43 14.59 15.72
CA HIS A 115 5.57 14.08 16.79
C HIS A 115 6.23 12.94 17.60
N ARG A 116 7.54 12.74 17.49
CA ARG A 116 8.29 11.68 18.20
C ARG A 116 7.74 10.27 17.96
N ARG A 117 7.33 10.01 16.71
CA ARG A 117 6.95 8.70 16.22
C ARG A 117 8.05 8.14 15.31
N ASP A 118 8.16 6.83 15.28
CA ASP A 118 9.01 6.18 14.31
C ASP A 118 8.38 6.30 12.92
N ARG A 119 9.23 6.53 11.93
CA ARG A 119 8.83 6.53 10.53
C ARG A 119 8.43 5.13 10.11
N GLY A 120 7.34 5.00 9.36
CA GLY A 120 6.96 3.77 8.71
C GLY A 120 8.06 3.24 7.77
N ARG A 121 8.07 1.92 7.53
CA ARG A 121 9.05 1.29 6.62
C ARG A 121 9.06 1.96 5.25
N GLU A 122 10.17 1.86 4.53
CA GLU A 122 10.26 2.38 3.16
C GLU A 122 9.43 1.51 2.20
N PRO A 123 8.67 2.12 1.26
CA PRO A 123 8.02 1.38 0.18
C PRO A 123 9.01 0.57 -0.64
N ASP A 124 8.72 -0.71 -0.85
CA ASP A 124 9.62 -1.67 -1.48
C ASP A 124 9.08 -2.13 -2.84
N ILE A 125 9.80 -1.82 -3.90
CA ILE A 125 9.41 -2.14 -5.29
C ILE A 125 9.79 -3.56 -5.73
N GLY A 126 10.30 -4.40 -4.83
CA GLY A 126 10.77 -5.75 -5.17
C GLY A 126 9.73 -6.67 -5.80
N PHE A 127 8.44 -6.39 -5.60
CA PHE A 127 7.34 -7.15 -6.20
C PHE A 127 6.65 -6.45 -7.39
N ALA A 128 7.02 -5.22 -7.69
CA ALA A 128 6.30 -4.39 -8.67
C ALA A 128 6.25 -5.01 -10.07
N GLU A 129 7.38 -5.50 -10.59
CA GLU A 129 7.44 -6.14 -11.89
C GLU A 129 6.61 -7.43 -11.94
N ALA A 130 6.62 -8.23 -10.88
CA ALA A 130 5.84 -9.46 -10.79
C ALA A 130 4.32 -9.17 -10.76
N ALA A 131 3.89 -8.18 -9.98
CA ALA A 131 2.50 -7.75 -9.91
C ALA A 131 2.01 -7.25 -11.29
N TRP A 132 2.80 -6.41 -11.96
CA TRP A 132 2.50 -5.90 -13.30
C TRP A 132 2.40 -7.02 -14.35
N ARG A 133 3.36 -7.94 -14.37
CA ARG A 133 3.35 -9.07 -15.30
C ARG A 133 2.15 -9.98 -15.09
N TRP A 134 1.82 -10.24 -13.83
CA TRP A 134 0.65 -11.04 -13.49
C TRP A 134 -0.65 -10.37 -13.92
N ALA A 135 -0.84 -9.09 -13.62
CA ALA A 135 -2.01 -8.32 -14.06
C ALA A 135 -2.13 -8.23 -15.60
N ASN A 136 -1.01 -8.26 -16.33
CA ASN A 136 -0.99 -8.36 -17.79
C ASN A 136 -1.17 -9.79 -18.35
N GLY A 137 -1.60 -10.75 -17.54
CA GLY A 137 -1.97 -12.08 -18.01
C GLY A 137 -0.78 -13.04 -18.26
N GLN A 138 0.43 -12.71 -17.84
CA GLN A 138 1.57 -13.62 -18.02
C GLN A 138 1.39 -14.91 -17.21
N GLU A 139 1.90 -16.02 -17.77
CA GLU A 139 1.86 -17.33 -17.13
C GLU A 139 2.63 -17.36 -15.81
N LEU A 140 2.09 -18.08 -14.82
CA LEU A 140 2.67 -18.20 -13.47
C LEU A 140 4.15 -18.57 -13.52
N ALA A 141 4.53 -19.59 -14.30
CA ALA A 141 5.91 -20.06 -14.39
C ALA A 141 6.89 -18.96 -14.85
N LYS A 142 6.45 -18.06 -15.75
CA LYS A 142 7.25 -16.91 -16.20
C LYS A 142 7.39 -15.86 -15.11
N VAL A 143 6.30 -15.55 -14.42
CA VAL A 143 6.27 -14.56 -13.33
C VAL A 143 7.12 -15.02 -12.15
N LEU A 144 7.04 -16.30 -11.76
CA LEU A 144 7.86 -16.86 -10.69
C LEU A 144 9.36 -16.82 -11.00
N ARG A 145 9.76 -17.04 -12.26
CA ARG A 145 11.17 -16.90 -12.66
C ARG A 145 11.69 -15.47 -12.52
N VAL A 146 10.84 -14.47 -12.81
CA VAL A 146 11.20 -13.06 -12.67
C VAL A 146 11.26 -12.64 -11.21
N SER A 147 10.27 -13.01 -10.41
CA SER A 147 10.19 -12.64 -8.99
C SER A 147 11.19 -13.40 -8.11
N GLY A 148 11.57 -14.62 -8.51
CA GLY A 148 12.37 -15.53 -7.67
C GLY A 148 11.64 -16.02 -6.42
N LEU A 149 10.33 -15.83 -6.34
CA LEU A 149 9.51 -16.22 -5.19
C LEU A 149 8.98 -17.66 -5.34
N PRO A 150 8.82 -18.40 -4.24
CA PRO A 150 8.00 -19.60 -4.19
C PRO A 150 6.55 -19.28 -4.59
N ALA A 151 5.85 -20.23 -5.21
CA ALA A 151 4.46 -20.01 -5.67
C ALA A 151 3.51 -19.57 -4.55
N GLY A 152 3.60 -20.19 -3.37
CA GLY A 152 2.77 -19.82 -2.22
C GLY A 152 3.01 -18.40 -1.73
N ASP A 153 4.27 -17.94 -1.67
CA ASP A 153 4.59 -16.56 -1.31
C ASP A 153 4.07 -15.57 -2.36
N PHE A 154 4.21 -15.92 -3.64
CA PHE A 154 3.67 -15.12 -4.74
C PHE A 154 2.16 -14.94 -4.63
N VAL A 155 1.40 -16.03 -4.46
CA VAL A 155 -0.07 -15.99 -4.31
C VAL A 155 -0.46 -15.13 -3.11
N ARG A 156 0.23 -15.26 -1.99
CA ARG A 156 -0.02 -14.45 -0.80
C ARG A 156 0.15 -12.95 -1.08
N TRP A 157 1.22 -12.56 -1.76
CA TRP A 157 1.45 -11.15 -2.10
C TRP A 157 0.41 -10.62 -3.09
N VAL A 158 0.04 -11.39 -4.11
CA VAL A 158 -1.03 -11.02 -5.04
C VAL A 158 -2.34 -10.79 -4.31
N ARG A 159 -2.73 -11.68 -3.40
CA ARG A 159 -3.95 -11.53 -2.58
C ARG A 159 -3.92 -10.26 -1.73
N GLN A 160 -2.78 -9.92 -1.15
CA GLN A 160 -2.64 -8.68 -0.39
C GLN A 160 -2.78 -7.44 -1.27
N VAL A 161 -2.23 -7.45 -2.51
CA VAL A 161 -2.42 -6.35 -3.48
C VAL A 161 -3.89 -6.21 -3.86
N VAL A 162 -4.59 -7.33 -4.11
CA VAL A 162 -6.04 -7.34 -4.39
C VAL A 162 -6.84 -6.76 -3.23
N ASP A 163 -6.50 -7.14 -2.00
CA ASP A 163 -7.16 -6.62 -0.80
C ASP A 163 -6.94 -5.11 -0.63
N LEU A 164 -5.70 -4.63 -0.75
CA LEU A 164 -5.39 -3.21 -0.68
C LEU A 164 -6.08 -2.40 -1.79
N ALA A 165 -6.13 -2.93 -3.01
CA ALA A 165 -6.86 -2.29 -4.11
C ALA A 165 -8.35 -2.14 -3.78
N GLY A 166 -8.97 -3.14 -3.14
CA GLY A 166 -10.35 -3.07 -2.66
C GLY A 166 -10.56 -2.02 -1.58
N GLN A 167 -9.63 -1.91 -0.63
CA GLN A 167 -9.66 -0.89 0.41
C GLN A 167 -9.52 0.52 -0.19
N ILE A 168 -8.60 0.73 -1.13
CA ILE A 168 -8.41 2.01 -1.83
C ILE A 168 -9.63 2.36 -2.68
N ALA A 169 -10.23 1.39 -3.38
CA ALA A 169 -11.47 1.59 -4.13
C ALA A 169 -12.61 2.10 -3.23
N THR A 170 -12.69 1.57 -2.02
CA THR A 170 -13.69 1.98 -1.02
C THR A 170 -13.36 3.35 -0.42
N ALA A 171 -12.08 3.61 -0.14
CA ALA A 171 -11.61 4.86 0.42
C ALA A 171 -11.76 6.04 -0.55
N ALA A 172 -11.40 5.84 -1.81
CA ALA A 172 -11.48 6.87 -2.86
C ALA A 172 -12.93 7.26 -3.22
N GLY A 173 -13.92 6.40 -2.95
CA GLY A 173 -15.30 6.64 -3.35
C GLY A 173 -15.51 6.53 -4.87
N PRO A 174 -16.65 7.02 -5.38
CA PRO A 174 -16.95 6.99 -6.81
C PRO A 174 -15.95 7.79 -7.63
N GLY A 175 -15.48 7.24 -8.76
CA GLY A 175 -14.54 7.90 -9.66
C GLY A 175 -13.62 6.95 -10.40
N ASP A 176 -12.66 7.53 -11.11
CA ASP A 176 -11.73 6.79 -11.98
C ASP A 176 -10.82 5.86 -11.17
N LEU A 177 -10.28 6.31 -10.06
CA LEU A 177 -9.42 5.49 -9.22
C LEU A 177 -10.15 4.23 -8.73
N ARG A 178 -11.41 4.35 -8.31
CA ARG A 178 -12.23 3.20 -7.91
C ARG A 178 -12.41 2.20 -9.06
N ARG A 179 -12.62 2.70 -10.29
CA ARG A 179 -12.76 1.86 -11.48
C ARG A 179 -11.45 1.12 -11.76
N THR A 180 -10.32 1.83 -11.79
CA THR A 180 -8.99 1.24 -12.01
C THR A 180 -8.62 0.22 -10.93
N CYS A 181 -8.94 0.49 -9.66
CA CYS A 181 -8.75 -0.49 -8.59
C CYS A 181 -9.55 -1.78 -8.82
N ARG A 182 -10.82 -1.67 -9.20
CA ARG A 182 -11.66 -2.85 -9.49
C ARG A 182 -11.13 -3.65 -10.67
N GLU A 183 -10.73 -2.97 -11.74
CA GLU A 183 -10.10 -3.61 -12.89
C GLU A 183 -8.79 -4.33 -12.48
N ALA A 184 -7.95 -3.71 -11.66
CA ALA A 184 -6.74 -4.35 -11.14
C ALA A 184 -7.06 -5.61 -10.32
N MET A 185 -8.09 -5.57 -9.46
CA MET A 185 -8.55 -6.73 -8.70
C MET A 185 -9.00 -7.87 -9.62
N ASP A 186 -9.78 -7.56 -10.66
CA ASP A 186 -10.29 -8.55 -11.61
C ASP A 186 -9.15 -9.19 -12.41
N LEU A 187 -8.20 -8.39 -12.90
CA LEU A 187 -7.02 -8.87 -13.63
C LEU A 187 -6.10 -9.76 -12.77
N MET A 188 -6.02 -9.49 -11.47
CA MET A 188 -5.14 -10.25 -10.57
C MET A 188 -5.80 -11.51 -10.01
N ARG A 189 -7.15 -11.58 -9.92
CA ARG A 189 -7.92 -12.75 -9.49
C ARG A 189 -8.05 -13.73 -10.62
N ARG A 190 -7.05 -14.58 -10.81
CA ARG A 190 -7.07 -15.64 -11.84
C ARG A 190 -6.21 -16.82 -11.43
N GLY A 191 -6.52 -17.99 -12.01
CA GLY A 191 -5.75 -19.22 -11.82
C GLY A 191 -5.58 -19.56 -10.34
N VAL A 192 -4.37 -19.81 -9.91
CA VAL A 192 -4.04 -20.22 -8.53
C VAL A 192 -4.38 -19.17 -7.45
N VAL A 193 -4.56 -17.92 -7.82
CA VAL A 193 -4.97 -16.86 -6.87
C VAL A 193 -6.44 -16.98 -6.50
N ASP A 194 -7.26 -17.45 -7.43
CA ASP A 194 -8.72 -17.62 -7.28
C ASP A 194 -9.11 -19.00 -6.77
N ALA A 195 -8.27 -20.01 -6.94
CA ALA A 195 -8.59 -21.42 -6.72
C ALA A 195 -8.99 -21.81 -5.28
N ASP A 196 -8.69 -20.98 -4.26
CA ASP A 196 -9.01 -21.27 -2.85
C ASP A 196 -10.28 -20.52 -2.35
N LEU A 197 -11.01 -19.82 -3.21
CA LEU A 197 -12.24 -19.11 -2.82
C LEU A 197 -13.50 -19.97 -2.96
N ASP A 198 -13.37 -21.16 -3.57
CA ASP A 198 -14.49 -22.07 -3.83
C ASP A 198 -14.61 -23.22 -2.81
N GLU A 199 -13.81 -23.24 -1.72
CA GLU A 199 -13.80 -24.33 -0.72
C GLU A 199 -14.40 -23.97 0.65
N ASP A 200 -15.21 -22.89 0.76
CA ASP A 200 -15.99 -22.61 1.99
C ASP A 200 -17.48 -22.54 1.75
#